data_9730495bfc9d8af4209c229664ec699c
#
_entry.id   9730495bfc9d8af4209c229664ec699c
#
_cell.length_a   1.000
_cell.length_b   1.000
_cell.length_c   1.000
_cell.angle_alpha   90.00
_cell.angle_beta   90.00
_cell.angle_gamma   90.00
#
_symmetry.space_group_name_H-M   'P 1'
#
loop_
_entity.id
_entity.type
_entity.pdbx_description
1 polymer ?
#
loop_
_entity_poly.entity_id
_entity_poly.type
_entity_poly.pdbx_seq_one_letter_code
_entity_poly.pdbx_strand_id
1 'polypeptide(L)'
;MQHRHLGRSGMVVSAISYGNWVTHGGQIDDDAAIACVRAALDAGITTFDTADIYRVGAAETLLGKALEGVRRDSIEVFTKVYWPTGPNPNNRGLSRKHIIESCEASLRRLGTDHVDLLQAHRYDYEAPLDETLRAFDDLVRQGKVHYVGVSEWTAEQINDAVRIADELGLDRIVSNQPQYSLLWRVPEAEVIPACVEHGIGQVVWSPLAQGVLTGKYAPGQPVPEGSRAADEDSKNMISWLLRDEVLEPVAEFVALVREAGLTPADAALAWVLRNDNVASAITGGSRPEQVTANAKAADVVLDDD
;
A
#
# COMPACT_ATOMS: atom_id res chain seq x y z
N MET A 1 -14.14 -10.70 -6.33
CA MET A 1 -12.79 -10.10 -6.21
C MET A 1 -11.94 -10.55 -7.39
N GLN A 2 -11.41 -9.62 -8.16
CA GLN A 2 -10.46 -9.90 -9.24
C GLN A 2 -9.05 -10.09 -8.68
N HIS A 3 -8.24 -10.89 -9.39
CA HIS A 3 -6.82 -11.11 -9.08
C HIS A 3 -5.97 -10.75 -10.29
N ARG A 4 -4.78 -10.17 -10.05
CA ARG A 4 -3.88 -9.65 -11.09
C ARG A 4 -2.45 -10.09 -10.83
N HIS A 5 -1.67 -10.30 -11.87
CA HIS A 5 -0.24 -10.51 -11.72
C HIS A 5 0.45 -9.23 -11.23
N LEU A 6 1.39 -9.36 -10.32
CA LEU A 6 2.24 -8.26 -9.87
C LEU A 6 3.37 -8.06 -10.89
N GLY A 7 3.15 -7.18 -11.85
CA GLY A 7 4.03 -6.99 -12.98
C GLY A 7 4.23 -8.29 -13.79
N ARG A 8 5.48 -8.61 -14.14
CA ARG A 8 5.84 -9.86 -14.82
C ARG A 8 6.24 -10.99 -13.86
N SER A 9 6.07 -10.78 -12.55
CA SER A 9 6.32 -11.85 -11.58
C SER A 9 5.26 -12.94 -11.66
N GLY A 10 5.56 -14.11 -11.10
CA GLY A 10 4.58 -15.19 -10.94
C GLY A 10 3.56 -14.94 -9.82
N MET A 11 3.77 -13.89 -9.00
CA MET A 11 2.87 -13.59 -7.90
C MET A 11 1.56 -12.98 -8.39
N VAL A 12 0.45 -13.49 -7.88
CA VAL A 12 -0.90 -12.99 -8.13
C VAL A 12 -1.43 -12.37 -6.85
N VAL A 13 -2.04 -11.20 -6.95
CA VAL A 13 -2.55 -10.41 -5.83
C VAL A 13 -4.02 -10.06 -6.03
N SER A 14 -4.76 -9.81 -4.95
CA SER A 14 -6.12 -9.27 -5.07
C SER A 14 -6.08 -7.82 -5.58
N ALA A 15 -6.97 -7.45 -6.51
CA ALA A 15 -7.02 -6.12 -7.13
C ALA A 15 -7.26 -5.00 -6.11
N ILE A 16 -7.94 -5.32 -5.01
CA ILE A 16 -8.00 -4.49 -3.80
C ILE A 16 -7.22 -5.22 -2.72
N SER A 17 -6.27 -4.54 -2.08
CA SER A 17 -5.56 -5.01 -0.91
C SER A 17 -5.98 -4.26 0.35
N TYR A 18 -5.80 -4.91 1.49
CA TYR A 18 -6.09 -4.31 2.80
C TYR A 18 -4.83 -3.74 3.43
N GLY A 19 -4.84 -2.41 3.69
CA GLY A 19 -3.77 -1.70 4.36
C GLY A 19 -4.16 -1.20 5.74
N ASN A 20 -3.24 -1.26 6.68
CA ASN A 20 -3.50 -0.98 8.09
C ASN A 20 -2.77 0.24 8.68
N TRP A 21 -2.21 1.11 7.82
CA TRP A 21 -1.32 2.20 8.22
C TRP A 21 -1.85 3.08 9.36
N VAL A 22 -3.08 3.59 9.28
CA VAL A 22 -3.64 4.54 10.26
C VAL A 22 -4.55 3.86 11.26
N THR A 23 -5.21 2.79 10.84
CA THR A 23 -6.29 2.17 11.60
C THR A 23 -5.79 1.30 12.74
N HIS A 24 -4.78 0.45 12.50
CA HIS A 24 -4.33 -0.53 13.48
C HIS A 24 -3.40 0.08 14.54
N GLY A 25 -3.69 -0.22 15.80
CA GLY A 25 -2.89 0.24 16.94
C GLY A 25 -3.03 1.73 17.24
N GLY A 26 -4.09 2.38 16.73
CA GLY A 26 -4.27 3.82 16.93
C GLY A 26 -5.71 4.32 16.77
N GLN A 27 -6.16 4.50 15.53
CA GLN A 27 -7.45 5.14 15.25
C GLN A 27 -8.67 4.32 15.72
N ILE A 28 -8.58 3.01 15.68
CA ILE A 28 -9.62 2.07 16.11
C ILE A 28 -9.06 1.11 17.14
N ASP A 29 -9.93 0.53 17.96
CA ASP A 29 -9.53 -0.52 18.90
C ASP A 29 -9.15 -1.83 18.20
N ASP A 30 -8.49 -2.73 18.94
CA ASP A 30 -7.97 -3.98 18.39
C ASP A 30 -9.07 -4.89 17.85
N ASP A 31 -10.24 -4.95 18.51
CA ASP A 31 -11.35 -5.80 18.09
C ASP A 31 -11.96 -5.30 16.77
N ALA A 32 -12.12 -4.00 16.63
CA ALA A 32 -12.59 -3.39 15.38
C ALA A 32 -11.56 -3.59 14.24
N ALA A 33 -10.27 -3.50 14.54
CA ALA A 33 -9.21 -3.76 13.56
C ALA A 33 -9.22 -5.22 13.10
N ILE A 34 -9.34 -6.18 14.02
CA ILE A 34 -9.47 -7.61 13.70
C ILE A 34 -10.74 -7.86 12.87
N ALA A 35 -11.87 -7.25 13.23
CA ALA A 35 -13.10 -7.36 12.46
C ALA A 35 -12.95 -6.85 11.02
N CYS A 36 -12.21 -5.76 10.80
CA CYS A 36 -11.89 -5.25 9.46
C CYS A 36 -11.05 -6.24 8.64
N VAL A 37 -10.03 -6.87 9.24
CA VAL A 37 -9.22 -7.90 8.55
C VAL A 37 -10.07 -9.12 8.20
N ARG A 38 -10.94 -9.57 9.11
CA ARG A 38 -11.87 -10.69 8.83
C ARG A 38 -12.85 -10.35 7.71
N ALA A 39 -13.40 -9.13 7.70
CA ALA A 39 -14.25 -8.66 6.61
C ALA A 39 -13.50 -8.57 5.26
N ALA A 40 -12.21 -8.26 5.28
CA ALA A 40 -11.37 -8.28 4.08
C ALA A 40 -11.26 -9.71 3.52
N LEU A 41 -10.95 -10.68 4.36
CA LEU A 41 -10.90 -12.10 3.98
C LEU A 41 -12.25 -12.59 3.43
N ASP A 42 -13.35 -12.28 4.11
CA ASP A 42 -14.71 -12.65 3.70
C ASP A 42 -15.12 -12.01 2.36
N ALA A 43 -14.58 -10.85 2.05
CA ALA A 43 -14.77 -10.16 0.77
C ALA A 43 -13.84 -10.68 -0.34
N GLY A 44 -12.97 -11.66 -0.05
CA GLY A 44 -12.04 -12.26 -0.99
C GLY A 44 -10.76 -11.47 -1.21
N ILE A 45 -10.42 -10.52 -0.33
CA ILE A 45 -9.11 -9.87 -0.31
C ILE A 45 -8.10 -10.88 0.24
N THR A 46 -7.05 -11.15 -0.52
CA THR A 46 -5.96 -12.05 -0.12
C THR A 46 -4.68 -11.30 0.24
N THR A 47 -4.53 -10.05 -0.20
CA THR A 47 -3.31 -9.26 -0.07
C THR A 47 -3.43 -8.25 1.07
N PHE A 48 -2.49 -8.31 2.02
CA PHE A 48 -2.43 -7.48 3.23
C PHE A 48 -1.14 -6.68 3.26
N ASP A 49 -1.24 -5.34 3.36
CA ASP A 49 -0.11 -4.41 3.36
C ASP A 49 0.07 -3.76 4.73
N THR A 50 1.28 -3.87 5.28
CA THR A 50 1.70 -3.26 6.53
C THR A 50 3.11 -2.66 6.43
N ALA A 51 3.72 -2.22 7.52
CA ALA A 51 5.11 -1.81 7.61
C ALA A 51 5.63 -1.88 9.07
N ASP A 52 6.93 -2.05 9.23
CA ASP A 52 7.62 -2.08 10.51
C ASP A 52 7.41 -0.82 11.36
N ILE A 53 7.29 0.34 10.70
CA ILE A 53 7.08 1.63 11.37
C ILE A 53 5.63 1.87 11.77
N TYR A 54 4.65 1.18 11.19
CA TYR A 54 3.25 1.47 11.50
C TYR A 54 2.96 1.21 12.97
N ARG A 55 2.72 2.31 13.71
CA ARG A 55 2.64 2.30 15.19
C ARG A 55 3.80 1.55 15.86
N VAL A 56 5.01 1.73 15.30
CA VAL A 56 6.26 1.12 15.79
C VAL A 56 6.12 -0.41 15.97
N GLY A 57 5.58 -1.07 14.96
CA GLY A 57 5.38 -2.52 14.91
C GLY A 57 4.05 -3.03 15.50
N ALA A 58 3.27 -2.21 16.20
CA ALA A 58 1.99 -2.65 16.76
C ALA A 58 0.99 -3.06 15.66
N ALA A 59 1.01 -2.38 14.50
CA ALA A 59 0.16 -2.72 13.37
C ALA A 59 0.47 -4.10 12.78
N GLU A 60 1.74 -4.50 12.71
CA GLU A 60 2.14 -5.85 12.30
C GLU A 60 1.72 -6.91 13.32
N THR A 61 1.90 -6.63 14.61
CA THR A 61 1.48 -7.54 15.69
C THR A 61 -0.03 -7.79 15.66
N LEU A 62 -0.81 -6.74 15.44
CA LEU A 62 -2.26 -6.84 15.37
C LEU A 62 -2.72 -7.56 14.09
N LEU A 63 -2.05 -7.31 12.96
CA LEU A 63 -2.30 -8.04 11.71
C LEU A 63 -2.02 -9.55 11.89
N GLY A 64 -0.89 -9.90 12.51
CA GLY A 64 -0.55 -11.30 12.83
C GLY A 64 -1.64 -11.98 13.66
N LYS A 65 -2.14 -11.33 14.72
CA LYS A 65 -3.28 -11.82 15.53
C LYS A 65 -4.55 -11.98 14.69
N ALA A 66 -4.86 -11.00 13.84
CA ALA A 66 -6.06 -11.04 13.00
C ALA A 66 -6.01 -12.16 11.95
N LEU A 67 -4.82 -12.53 11.49
CA LEU A 67 -4.59 -13.60 10.53
C LEU A 67 -4.38 -14.98 11.18
N GLU A 68 -4.40 -15.07 12.52
CA GLU A 68 -4.26 -16.34 13.23
C GLU A 68 -5.35 -17.34 12.79
N GLY A 69 -4.92 -18.57 12.45
CA GLY A 69 -5.77 -19.63 11.94
C GLY A 69 -6.11 -19.53 10.45
N VAL A 70 -5.71 -18.48 9.75
CA VAL A 70 -5.80 -18.39 8.29
C VAL A 70 -4.67 -19.20 7.67
N ARG A 71 -4.99 -19.99 6.63
CA ARG A 71 -3.95 -20.72 5.89
C ARG A 71 -2.97 -19.74 5.29
N ARG A 72 -1.67 -19.87 5.63
CA ARG A 72 -0.63 -18.93 5.20
C ARG A 72 -0.48 -18.87 3.67
N ASP A 73 -0.64 -20.01 2.99
CA ASP A 73 -0.55 -20.14 1.53
C ASP A 73 -1.78 -19.63 0.76
N SER A 74 -2.79 -19.11 1.47
CA SER A 74 -3.99 -18.50 0.86
C SER A 74 -4.00 -16.97 0.89
N ILE A 75 -2.93 -16.36 1.40
CA ILE A 75 -2.81 -14.91 1.54
C ILE A 75 -1.41 -14.43 1.17
N GLU A 76 -1.31 -13.18 0.74
CA GLU A 76 -0.07 -12.46 0.50
C GLU A 76 0.10 -11.38 1.58
N VAL A 77 1.21 -11.43 2.31
CA VAL A 77 1.56 -10.47 3.36
C VAL A 77 2.74 -9.61 2.90
N PHE A 78 2.53 -8.31 2.84
CA PHE A 78 3.50 -7.30 2.44
C PHE A 78 3.92 -6.47 3.64
N THR A 79 5.22 -6.26 3.80
CA THR A 79 5.73 -5.31 4.80
C THR A 79 6.87 -4.46 4.24
N LYS A 80 7.35 -3.49 5.01
CA LYS A 80 8.30 -2.48 4.54
C LYS A 80 9.35 -2.19 5.61
N VAL A 81 10.53 -1.74 5.16
CA VAL A 81 11.66 -1.33 6.00
C VAL A 81 12.23 -0.01 5.52
N TYR A 82 12.53 0.92 6.40
CA TYR A 82 13.28 2.16 6.18
C TYR A 82 13.25 3.10 7.39
N TRP A 83 12.03 3.45 7.88
CA TRP A 83 11.84 4.49 8.88
C TRP A 83 12.41 4.08 10.25
N PRO A 84 12.74 5.05 11.12
CA PRO A 84 13.31 4.73 12.43
C PRO A 84 12.37 3.87 13.28
N THR A 85 12.80 2.67 13.65
CA THR A 85 12.08 1.74 14.55
C THR A 85 12.64 1.77 15.98
N GLY A 86 13.66 2.60 16.23
CA GLY A 86 14.30 2.76 17.53
C GLY A 86 15.26 3.95 17.55
N PRO A 87 15.88 4.22 18.72
CA PRO A 87 16.70 5.41 18.91
C PRO A 87 18.13 5.30 18.35
N ASN A 88 18.59 4.10 18.00
CA ASN A 88 19.97 3.91 17.55
C ASN A 88 20.12 4.31 16.06
N PRO A 89 21.30 4.83 15.66
CA PRO A 89 21.56 5.22 14.28
C PRO A 89 21.30 4.12 13.25
N ASN A 90 21.53 2.85 13.61
CA ASN A 90 21.31 1.69 12.76
C ASN A 90 19.87 1.12 12.81
N ASN A 91 18.93 1.79 13.48
CA ASN A 91 17.53 1.39 13.48
C ASN A 91 16.72 2.11 12.40
N ARG A 92 17.36 2.51 11.30
CA ARG A 92 16.73 3.20 10.16
C ARG A 92 17.52 2.97 8.88
N GLY A 93 16.92 3.33 7.74
CA GLY A 93 17.55 3.31 6.42
C GLY A 93 17.53 1.93 5.78
N LEU A 94 18.37 1.77 4.76
CA LEU A 94 18.45 0.55 3.95
C LEU A 94 19.83 -0.11 4.01
N SER A 95 20.58 0.08 5.11
CA SER A 95 21.78 -0.71 5.35
C SER A 95 21.44 -2.19 5.46
N ARG A 96 22.35 -3.06 5.04
CA ARG A 96 22.22 -4.52 5.21
C ARG A 96 21.81 -4.91 6.63
N LYS A 97 22.43 -4.27 7.64
CA LYS A 97 22.13 -4.53 9.04
C LYS A 97 20.65 -4.25 9.35
N HIS A 98 20.15 -3.07 8.99
CA HIS A 98 18.78 -2.70 9.32
C HIS A 98 17.76 -3.53 8.56
N ILE A 99 17.98 -3.78 7.26
CA ILE A 99 17.09 -4.60 6.43
C ILE A 99 16.90 -5.99 7.05
N ILE A 100 17.99 -6.67 7.40
CA ILE A 100 17.93 -8.05 7.94
C ILE A 100 17.24 -8.05 9.31
N GLU A 101 17.69 -7.19 10.24
CA GLU A 101 17.15 -7.15 11.60
C GLU A 101 15.67 -6.71 11.63
N SER A 102 15.29 -5.74 10.78
CA SER A 102 13.91 -5.29 10.67
C SER A 102 13.00 -6.39 10.07
N CYS A 103 13.44 -7.07 9.01
CA CYS A 103 12.71 -8.20 8.44
C CYS A 103 12.45 -9.27 9.50
N GLU A 104 13.48 -9.70 10.23
CA GLU A 104 13.33 -10.70 11.29
C GLU A 104 12.40 -10.25 12.42
N ALA A 105 12.44 -8.94 12.77
CA ALA A 105 11.52 -8.38 13.74
C ALA A 105 10.08 -8.36 13.24
N SER A 106 9.86 -8.03 11.97
CA SER A 106 8.56 -8.07 11.31
C SER A 106 7.97 -9.48 11.27
N LEU A 107 8.78 -10.49 10.92
CA LEU A 107 8.36 -11.89 10.94
C LEU A 107 7.89 -12.33 12.32
N ARG A 108 8.63 -11.94 13.38
CA ARG A 108 8.22 -12.23 14.78
C ARG A 108 6.91 -11.55 15.15
N ARG A 109 6.69 -10.28 14.76
CA ARG A 109 5.46 -9.54 15.05
C ARG A 109 4.27 -10.09 14.28
N LEU A 110 4.47 -10.47 13.03
CA LEU A 110 3.45 -11.08 12.17
C LEU A 110 3.14 -12.55 12.54
N GLY A 111 4.02 -13.21 13.31
CA GLY A 111 3.84 -14.61 13.68
C GLY A 111 3.99 -15.59 12.51
N THR A 112 4.87 -15.27 11.55
CA THR A 112 5.11 -16.06 10.33
C THR A 112 6.60 -16.26 10.09
N ASP A 113 6.98 -17.25 9.29
CA ASP A 113 8.37 -17.52 8.90
C ASP A 113 8.80 -16.80 7.63
N HIS A 114 7.86 -16.27 6.85
CA HIS A 114 8.13 -15.51 5.63
C HIS A 114 7.09 -14.43 5.36
N VAL A 115 7.47 -13.43 4.56
CA VAL A 115 6.56 -12.49 3.89
C VAL A 115 6.63 -12.67 2.38
N ASP A 116 5.52 -12.38 1.70
CA ASP A 116 5.46 -12.52 0.25
C ASP A 116 6.18 -11.38 -0.45
N LEU A 117 6.13 -10.18 0.13
CA LEU A 117 6.82 -9.00 -0.39
C LEU A 117 7.43 -8.17 0.74
N LEU A 118 8.73 -7.92 0.66
CA LEU A 118 9.43 -6.92 1.47
C LEU A 118 9.78 -5.71 0.61
N GLN A 119 9.43 -4.51 1.07
CA GLN A 119 9.61 -3.29 0.29
C GLN A 119 10.56 -2.31 0.99
N ALA A 120 11.45 -1.66 0.22
CA ALA A 120 12.11 -0.45 0.65
C ALA A 120 11.07 0.67 0.74
N HIS A 121 10.72 1.11 1.97
CA HIS A 121 9.64 2.08 2.19
C HIS A 121 9.95 3.46 1.59
N ARG A 122 11.24 3.81 1.47
CA ARG A 122 11.77 4.98 0.75
C ARG A 122 13.14 4.65 0.19
N TYR A 123 13.63 5.47 -0.72
CA TYR A 123 15.02 5.41 -1.18
C TYR A 123 15.96 5.92 -0.09
N ASP A 124 17.08 5.25 0.11
CA ASP A 124 18.10 5.67 1.07
C ASP A 124 19.32 6.25 0.35
N TYR A 125 19.52 7.54 0.52
CA TYR A 125 20.66 8.26 -0.07
C TYR A 125 21.98 8.08 0.71
N GLU A 126 21.91 7.48 1.91
CA GLU A 126 23.07 7.23 2.77
C GLU A 126 23.62 5.80 2.60
N ALA A 127 22.80 4.86 2.14
CA ALA A 127 23.21 3.48 1.90
C ALA A 127 23.59 3.22 0.44
N PRO A 128 24.68 2.51 0.14
CA PRO A 128 24.98 2.06 -1.21
C PRO A 128 23.86 1.17 -1.76
N LEU A 129 23.38 1.47 -2.96
CA LEU A 129 22.24 0.75 -3.54
C LEU A 129 22.53 -0.74 -3.76
N ASP A 130 23.76 -1.10 -4.13
CA ASP A 130 24.16 -2.51 -4.27
C ASP A 130 24.19 -3.27 -2.94
N GLU A 131 24.52 -2.60 -1.82
CA GLU A 131 24.40 -3.20 -0.47
C GLU A 131 22.94 -3.49 -0.13
N THR A 132 22.05 -2.54 -0.40
CA THR A 132 20.60 -2.68 -0.21
C THR A 132 20.05 -3.85 -1.01
N LEU A 133 20.34 -3.92 -2.31
CA LEU A 133 19.86 -4.99 -3.20
C LEU A 133 20.40 -6.37 -2.80
N ARG A 134 21.67 -6.45 -2.40
CA ARG A 134 22.26 -7.71 -1.88
C ARG A 134 21.60 -8.16 -0.57
N ALA A 135 21.23 -7.23 0.31
CA ALA A 135 20.54 -7.57 1.54
C ALA A 135 19.14 -8.14 1.28
N PHE A 136 18.42 -7.59 0.31
CA PHE A 136 17.14 -8.13 -0.15
C PHE A 136 17.29 -9.52 -0.79
N ASP A 137 18.24 -9.69 -1.70
CA ASP A 137 18.55 -10.97 -2.34
C ASP A 137 18.92 -12.06 -1.31
N ASP A 138 19.71 -11.72 -0.28
CA ASP A 138 20.03 -12.64 0.81
C ASP A 138 18.78 -13.12 1.57
N LEU A 139 17.82 -12.24 1.82
CA LEU A 139 16.56 -12.60 2.48
C LEU A 139 15.67 -13.49 1.59
N VAL A 140 15.68 -13.26 0.27
CA VAL A 140 15.01 -14.14 -0.69
C VAL A 140 15.66 -15.51 -0.70
N ARG A 141 16.99 -15.59 -0.79
CA ARG A 141 17.74 -16.86 -0.74
C ARG A 141 17.56 -17.64 0.57
N GLN A 142 17.30 -16.94 1.67
CA GLN A 142 16.97 -17.55 2.96
C GLN A 142 15.52 -18.02 3.06
N GLY A 143 14.67 -17.72 2.05
CA GLY A 143 13.25 -18.03 2.07
C GLY A 143 12.42 -17.21 3.07
N LYS A 144 13.00 -16.14 3.65
CA LYS A 144 12.30 -15.22 4.56
C LYS A 144 11.42 -14.21 3.81
N VAL A 145 11.72 -13.97 2.56
CA VAL A 145 11.03 -13.05 1.65
C VAL A 145 10.87 -13.75 0.31
N HIS A 146 9.68 -13.72 -0.29
CA HIS A 146 9.49 -14.33 -1.61
C HIS A 146 9.83 -13.37 -2.74
N TYR A 147 9.46 -12.09 -2.61
CA TYR A 147 9.69 -11.05 -3.59
C TYR A 147 10.12 -9.74 -2.92
N VAL A 148 10.81 -8.90 -3.66
CA VAL A 148 11.28 -7.59 -3.19
C VAL A 148 10.67 -6.47 -4.01
N GLY A 149 10.42 -5.33 -3.37
CA GLY A 149 9.83 -4.16 -3.99
C GLY A 149 10.33 -2.86 -3.38
N VAL A 150 9.82 -1.76 -3.92
CA VAL A 150 10.17 -0.40 -3.47
C VAL A 150 8.90 0.45 -3.30
N SER A 151 9.02 1.61 -2.67
CA SER A 151 7.93 2.56 -2.50
C SER A 151 8.42 3.99 -2.71
N GLU A 152 7.70 4.77 -3.50
CA GLU A 152 8.01 6.19 -3.80
C GLU A 152 9.40 6.40 -4.43
N TRP A 153 9.90 5.44 -5.18
CA TRP A 153 11.15 5.60 -5.92
C TRP A 153 10.89 6.30 -7.26
N THR A 154 11.86 7.13 -7.68
CA THR A 154 11.83 7.77 -9.00
C THR A 154 12.13 6.76 -10.11
N ALA A 155 11.81 7.11 -11.36
CA ALA A 155 12.15 6.29 -12.53
C ALA A 155 13.67 6.02 -12.63
N GLU A 156 14.52 7.01 -12.33
CA GLU A 156 15.97 6.86 -12.30
C GLU A 156 16.42 5.83 -11.26
N GLN A 157 15.90 5.93 -10.03
CA GLN A 157 16.23 4.99 -8.95
C GLN A 157 15.81 3.55 -9.28
N ILE A 158 14.65 3.39 -9.93
CA ILE A 158 14.15 2.09 -10.39
C ILE A 158 15.06 1.52 -11.49
N ASN A 159 15.42 2.34 -12.48
CA ASN A 159 16.32 1.94 -13.57
C ASN A 159 17.69 1.52 -13.02
N ASP A 160 18.25 2.27 -12.07
CA ASP A 160 19.52 1.93 -11.43
C ASP A 160 19.44 0.63 -10.64
N ALA A 161 18.35 0.41 -9.89
CA ALA A 161 18.15 -0.83 -9.15
C ALA A 161 18.09 -2.05 -10.08
N VAL A 162 17.37 -1.95 -11.19
CA VAL A 162 17.28 -3.04 -12.18
C VAL A 162 18.64 -3.28 -12.82
N ARG A 163 19.35 -2.24 -13.26
CA ARG A 163 20.69 -2.36 -13.85
C ARG A 163 21.67 -3.03 -12.90
N ILE A 164 21.72 -2.61 -11.64
CA ILE A 164 22.62 -3.19 -10.62
C ILE A 164 22.25 -4.64 -10.33
N ALA A 165 20.96 -4.96 -10.21
CA ALA A 165 20.51 -6.34 -10.00
C ALA A 165 20.96 -7.25 -11.13
N ASP A 166 20.84 -6.80 -12.39
CA ASP A 166 21.29 -7.56 -13.57
C ASP A 166 22.81 -7.75 -13.60
N GLU A 167 23.58 -6.69 -13.37
CA GLU A 167 25.04 -6.72 -13.33
C GLU A 167 25.58 -7.68 -12.27
N LEU A 168 24.88 -7.79 -11.15
CA LEU A 168 25.31 -8.60 -10.00
C LEU A 168 24.62 -9.97 -9.91
N GLY A 169 23.66 -10.26 -10.81
CA GLY A 169 22.90 -11.51 -10.80
C GLY A 169 22.02 -11.68 -9.56
N LEU A 170 21.39 -10.58 -9.11
CA LEU A 170 20.50 -10.54 -7.95
C LEU A 170 19.04 -10.62 -8.39
N ASP A 171 18.15 -10.98 -7.45
CA ASP A 171 16.71 -10.86 -7.67
C ASP A 171 16.31 -9.39 -7.92
N ARG A 172 15.53 -9.18 -9.00
CA ARG A 172 15.01 -7.85 -9.32
C ARG A 172 13.84 -7.48 -8.44
N ILE A 173 13.66 -6.19 -8.19
CA ILE A 173 12.41 -5.65 -7.64
C ILE A 173 11.24 -5.96 -8.59
N VAL A 174 10.12 -6.41 -8.04
CA VAL A 174 8.91 -6.77 -8.82
C VAL A 174 7.77 -5.80 -8.64
N SER A 175 7.84 -4.93 -7.63
CA SER A 175 6.78 -3.94 -7.34
C SER A 175 7.35 -2.58 -7.01
N ASN A 176 6.57 -1.54 -7.35
CA ASN A 176 6.68 -0.22 -6.77
C ASN A 176 5.36 0.15 -6.08
N GLN A 177 5.42 0.83 -4.94
CA GLN A 177 4.25 1.27 -4.20
C GLN A 177 4.19 2.81 -4.16
N PRO A 178 3.63 3.48 -5.20
CA PRO A 178 3.49 4.91 -5.24
C PRO A 178 2.14 5.37 -4.66
N GLN A 179 2.06 6.64 -4.25
CA GLN A 179 0.78 7.33 -4.15
C GLN A 179 0.17 7.46 -5.55
N TYR A 180 -1.10 7.04 -5.70
CA TYR A 180 -1.80 7.18 -6.97
C TYR A 180 -3.31 7.28 -6.78
N SER A 181 -3.91 8.30 -7.34
CA SER A 181 -5.34 8.56 -7.31
C SER A 181 -5.73 9.59 -8.37
N LEU A 182 -7.02 9.85 -8.58
CA LEU A 182 -7.50 10.95 -9.42
C LEU A 182 -6.89 12.31 -9.08
N LEU A 183 -6.56 12.53 -7.79
CA LEU A 183 -5.96 13.79 -7.31
C LEU A 183 -4.42 13.77 -7.26
N TRP A 184 -3.79 12.62 -7.55
CA TRP A 184 -2.34 12.47 -7.54
C TRP A 184 -1.89 11.55 -8.66
N ARG A 185 -1.56 12.14 -9.81
CA ARG A 185 -1.22 11.44 -11.05
C ARG A 185 0.26 11.53 -11.43
N VAL A 186 1.09 12.05 -10.51
CA VAL A 186 2.53 12.24 -10.72
C VAL A 186 3.25 10.98 -11.26
N PRO A 187 2.94 9.76 -10.80
CA PRO A 187 3.62 8.56 -11.29
C PRO A 187 3.40 8.26 -12.79
N GLU A 188 2.37 8.82 -13.41
CA GLU A 188 2.05 8.56 -14.83
C GLU A 188 3.12 9.11 -15.79
N ALA A 189 3.83 10.18 -15.38
CA ALA A 189 4.77 10.86 -16.25
C ALA A 189 6.02 10.01 -16.56
N GLU A 190 6.60 9.37 -15.56
CA GLU A 190 7.89 8.68 -15.67
C GLU A 190 7.92 7.33 -14.95
N VAL A 191 7.37 7.26 -13.74
CA VAL A 191 7.51 6.09 -12.85
C VAL A 191 6.77 4.89 -13.41
N ILE A 192 5.50 5.05 -13.79
CA ILE A 192 4.72 3.94 -14.37
C ILE A 192 5.33 3.48 -15.70
N PRO A 193 5.69 4.37 -16.66
CA PRO A 193 6.40 3.96 -17.87
C PRO A 193 7.68 3.15 -17.62
N ALA A 194 8.54 3.59 -16.70
CA ALA A 194 9.76 2.86 -16.33
C ALA A 194 9.43 1.48 -15.73
N CYS A 195 8.42 1.40 -14.87
CA CYS A 195 7.97 0.13 -14.30
C CYS A 195 7.41 -0.83 -15.36
N VAL A 196 6.64 -0.33 -16.32
CA VAL A 196 6.13 -1.13 -17.45
C VAL A 196 7.28 -1.73 -18.26
N GLU A 197 8.31 -0.92 -18.59
CA GLU A 197 9.49 -1.36 -19.33
C GLU A 197 10.18 -2.53 -18.62
N HIS A 198 10.36 -2.43 -17.31
CA HIS A 198 11.04 -3.46 -16.52
C HIS A 198 10.12 -4.59 -16.03
N GLY A 199 8.81 -4.51 -16.29
CA GLY A 199 7.84 -5.50 -15.85
C GLY A 199 7.55 -5.47 -14.35
N ILE A 200 7.69 -4.30 -13.74
CA ILE A 200 7.41 -4.02 -12.32
C ILE A 200 5.95 -3.59 -12.21
N GLY A 201 5.18 -4.20 -11.31
CA GLY A 201 3.78 -3.84 -11.06
C GLY A 201 3.62 -2.75 -10.00
N GLN A 202 2.49 -2.03 -10.05
CA GLN A 202 2.16 -1.05 -9.02
C GLN A 202 1.23 -1.66 -7.97
N VAL A 203 1.53 -1.40 -6.69
CA VAL A 203 0.62 -1.62 -5.56
C VAL A 203 0.39 -0.24 -4.94
N VAL A 204 -0.70 0.42 -5.31
CA VAL A 204 -0.82 1.86 -5.05
C VAL A 204 -1.46 2.17 -3.71
N TRP A 205 -0.93 3.18 -3.01
CA TRP A 205 -1.50 3.66 -1.75
C TRP A 205 -2.31 4.95 -1.93
N SER A 206 -3.23 5.21 -1.01
CA SER A 206 -4.18 6.36 -1.02
C SER A 206 -5.00 6.49 -2.32
N PRO A 207 -5.56 5.40 -2.90
CA PRO A 207 -6.34 5.49 -4.13
C PRO A 207 -7.60 6.33 -3.99
N LEU A 208 -8.11 6.50 -2.78
CA LEU A 208 -9.24 7.38 -2.42
C LEU A 208 -8.80 8.77 -1.95
N ALA A 209 -7.54 9.19 -2.20
CA ALA A 209 -6.99 10.44 -1.70
C ALA A 209 -7.30 10.64 -0.21
N GLN A 210 -6.97 9.65 0.60
CA GLN A 210 -7.21 9.64 2.05
C GLN A 210 -8.69 9.84 2.45
N GLY A 211 -9.60 9.46 1.56
CA GLY A 211 -11.04 9.53 1.76
C GLY A 211 -11.71 10.80 1.20
N VAL A 212 -10.97 11.70 0.57
CA VAL A 212 -11.53 12.90 -0.08
C VAL A 212 -12.40 12.50 -1.27
N LEU A 213 -11.96 11.56 -2.09
CA LEU A 213 -12.71 11.06 -3.25
C LEU A 213 -13.97 10.26 -2.89
N THR A 214 -14.26 10.03 -1.61
CA THR A 214 -15.55 9.43 -1.21
C THR A 214 -16.70 10.46 -1.15
N GLY A 215 -16.39 11.75 -1.30
CA GLY A 215 -17.37 12.83 -1.24
C GLY A 215 -17.85 13.17 0.16
N LYS A 216 -17.17 12.70 1.23
CA LYS A 216 -17.54 13.03 2.62
C LYS A 216 -17.10 14.41 3.09
N TYR A 217 -16.14 15.02 2.39
CA TYR A 217 -15.70 16.39 2.65
C TYR A 217 -16.28 17.31 1.58
N ALA A 218 -16.97 18.38 1.98
CA ALA A 218 -17.59 19.32 1.06
C ALA A 218 -16.99 20.73 1.27
N PRO A 219 -16.87 21.55 0.20
CA PRO A 219 -16.41 22.93 0.32
C PRO A 219 -17.20 23.73 1.35
N GLY A 220 -16.53 24.51 2.18
CA GLY A 220 -17.17 25.38 3.20
C GLY A 220 -17.93 24.64 4.31
N GLN A 221 -17.89 23.31 4.38
CA GLN A 221 -18.56 22.55 5.42
C GLN A 221 -17.59 22.11 6.53
N PRO A 222 -18.07 21.97 7.78
CA PRO A 222 -17.25 21.43 8.85
C PRO A 222 -16.82 19.99 8.53
N VAL A 223 -15.64 19.64 9.04
CA VAL A 223 -15.09 18.30 8.91
C VAL A 223 -15.97 17.27 9.62
N PRO A 224 -16.38 16.17 8.96
CA PRO A 224 -17.22 15.16 9.60
C PRO A 224 -16.55 14.51 10.82
N GLU A 225 -17.30 14.34 11.89
CA GLU A 225 -16.84 13.64 13.09
C GLU A 225 -16.44 12.20 12.79
N GLY A 226 -15.40 11.70 13.44
CA GLY A 226 -14.85 10.35 13.20
C GLY A 226 -14.13 10.17 11.85
N SER A 227 -13.97 11.25 11.07
CA SER A 227 -13.19 11.22 9.85
C SER A 227 -11.68 11.39 10.14
N ARG A 228 -10.82 11.02 9.17
CA ARG A 228 -9.38 11.24 9.27
C ARG A 228 -9.00 12.70 9.54
N ALA A 229 -9.74 13.64 8.98
CA ALA A 229 -9.47 15.06 9.15
C ALA A 229 -9.87 15.58 10.55
N ALA A 230 -10.71 14.86 11.28
CA ALA A 230 -11.07 15.16 12.68
C ALA A 230 -10.13 14.48 13.70
N ASP A 231 -9.29 13.53 13.25
CA ASP A 231 -8.36 12.79 14.11
C ASP A 231 -7.06 13.57 14.30
N GLU A 232 -6.68 13.83 15.54
CA GLU A 232 -5.52 14.67 15.90
C GLU A 232 -4.19 14.14 15.35
N ASP A 233 -4.03 12.82 15.26
CA ASP A 233 -2.79 12.18 14.80
C ASP A 233 -2.64 12.22 13.26
N SER A 234 -3.75 12.24 12.53
CA SER A 234 -3.76 12.12 11.07
C SER A 234 -4.26 13.34 10.31
N LYS A 235 -4.85 14.34 10.96
CA LYS A 235 -5.39 15.55 10.31
C LYS A 235 -4.39 16.31 9.46
N ASN A 236 -3.13 16.36 9.89
CA ASN A 236 -2.07 17.08 9.15
C ASN A 236 -1.72 16.41 7.81
N MET A 237 -1.95 15.09 7.69
CA MET A 237 -1.66 14.34 6.45
C MET A 237 -2.64 14.67 5.33
N ILE A 238 -3.87 15.08 5.69
CA ILE A 238 -4.96 15.35 4.73
C ILE A 238 -5.21 16.84 4.53
N SER A 239 -4.68 17.72 5.37
CA SER A 239 -5.00 19.15 5.39
C SER A 239 -4.86 19.84 4.02
N TRP A 240 -3.85 19.48 3.25
CA TRP A 240 -3.61 20.04 1.91
C TRP A 240 -4.67 19.66 0.88
N LEU A 241 -5.41 18.56 1.11
CA LEU A 241 -6.53 18.09 0.28
C LEU A 241 -7.88 18.72 0.66
N LEU A 242 -7.97 19.43 1.79
CA LEU A 242 -9.21 20.02 2.29
C LEU A 242 -9.42 21.47 1.87
N ARG A 243 -8.58 21.99 0.99
CA ARG A 243 -8.71 23.33 0.42
C ARG A 243 -9.84 23.35 -0.61
N ASP A 244 -10.55 24.47 -0.71
CA ASP A 244 -11.70 24.59 -1.63
C ASP A 244 -11.29 24.35 -3.08
N GLU A 245 -10.07 24.74 -3.50
CA GLU A 245 -9.56 24.49 -4.85
C GLU A 245 -9.45 22.99 -5.19
N VAL A 246 -9.40 22.12 -4.18
CA VAL A 246 -9.42 20.65 -4.35
C VAL A 246 -10.84 20.11 -4.17
N LEU A 247 -11.58 20.62 -3.18
CA LEU A 247 -12.90 20.09 -2.84
C LEU A 247 -13.98 20.46 -3.86
N GLU A 248 -13.87 21.63 -4.54
CA GLU A 248 -14.82 22.03 -5.56
C GLU A 248 -14.83 21.05 -6.77
N PRO A 249 -13.67 20.72 -7.41
CA PRO A 249 -13.63 19.69 -8.45
C PRO A 249 -14.05 18.30 -7.98
N VAL A 250 -13.77 17.96 -6.69
CA VAL A 250 -14.24 16.71 -6.11
C VAL A 250 -15.76 16.70 -5.97
N ALA A 251 -16.39 17.81 -5.62
CA ALA A 251 -17.84 17.89 -5.55
C ALA A 251 -18.50 17.70 -6.92
N GLU A 252 -17.90 18.24 -7.99
CA GLU A 252 -18.33 17.99 -9.37
C GLU A 252 -18.18 16.52 -9.77
N PHE A 253 -17.01 15.91 -9.47
CA PHE A 253 -16.81 14.47 -9.66
C PHE A 253 -17.86 13.63 -8.93
N VAL A 254 -18.15 13.95 -7.68
CA VAL A 254 -19.15 13.24 -6.85
C VAL A 254 -20.54 13.33 -7.48
N ALA A 255 -20.93 14.52 -8.00
CA ALA A 255 -22.22 14.73 -8.67
C ALA A 255 -22.32 13.87 -9.94
N LEU A 256 -21.30 13.93 -10.80
CA LEU A 256 -21.24 13.16 -12.06
C LEU A 256 -21.34 11.65 -11.82
N VAL A 257 -20.54 11.13 -10.88
CA VAL A 257 -20.51 9.69 -10.59
C VAL A 257 -21.85 9.19 -10.02
N ARG A 258 -22.51 10.00 -9.17
CA ARG A 258 -23.83 9.65 -8.63
C ARG A 258 -24.92 9.67 -9.72
N GLU A 259 -24.84 10.59 -10.66
CA GLU A 259 -25.72 10.62 -11.83
C GLU A 259 -25.58 9.35 -12.69
N ALA A 260 -24.34 8.83 -12.82
CA ALA A 260 -24.06 7.56 -13.46
C ALA A 260 -24.45 6.33 -12.63
N GLY A 261 -24.99 6.50 -11.42
CA GLY A 261 -25.46 5.42 -10.56
C GLY A 261 -24.35 4.69 -9.78
N LEU A 262 -23.14 5.24 -9.75
CA LEU A 262 -22.01 4.68 -9.02
C LEU A 262 -21.79 5.40 -7.67
N THR A 263 -21.09 4.76 -6.74
CA THR A 263 -20.55 5.47 -5.58
C THR A 263 -19.23 6.16 -5.95
N PRO A 264 -18.93 7.33 -5.36
CA PRO A 264 -17.65 8.01 -5.62
C PRO A 264 -16.42 7.15 -5.29
N ALA A 265 -16.51 6.32 -4.23
CA ALA A 265 -15.42 5.41 -3.87
C ALA A 265 -15.21 4.32 -4.93
N ASP A 266 -16.29 3.71 -5.43
CA ASP A 266 -16.21 2.68 -6.47
C ASP A 266 -15.61 3.25 -7.75
N ALA A 267 -16.08 4.42 -8.19
CA ALA A 267 -15.56 5.07 -9.40
C ALA A 267 -14.07 5.45 -9.25
N ALA A 268 -13.66 5.99 -8.10
CA ALA A 268 -12.27 6.36 -7.86
C ALA A 268 -11.33 5.14 -7.82
N LEU A 269 -11.76 4.02 -7.22
CA LEU A 269 -11.00 2.79 -7.19
C LEU A 269 -10.95 2.11 -8.57
N ALA A 270 -12.07 2.04 -9.28
CA ALA A 270 -12.14 1.52 -10.63
C ALA A 270 -11.25 2.34 -11.59
N TRP A 271 -11.22 3.67 -11.43
CA TRP A 271 -10.34 4.54 -12.22
C TRP A 271 -8.86 4.21 -11.98
N VAL A 272 -8.45 3.97 -10.75
CA VAL A 272 -7.07 3.56 -10.45
C VAL A 272 -6.76 2.19 -11.07
N LEU A 273 -7.69 1.25 -10.94
CA LEU A 273 -7.54 -0.11 -11.43
C LEU A 273 -7.63 -0.25 -12.96
N ARG A 274 -8.12 0.78 -13.69
CA ARG A 274 -8.11 0.76 -15.16
C ARG A 274 -6.70 0.79 -15.76
N ASN A 275 -5.71 1.23 -15.00
CA ASN A 275 -4.32 1.18 -15.43
C ASN A 275 -3.80 -0.26 -15.32
N ASP A 276 -3.45 -0.86 -16.44
CA ASP A 276 -3.02 -2.26 -16.52
C ASP A 276 -1.75 -2.56 -15.71
N ASN A 277 -0.92 -1.55 -15.44
CA ASN A 277 0.26 -1.71 -14.58
C ASN A 277 -0.07 -1.70 -13.08
N VAL A 278 -1.29 -1.28 -12.68
CA VAL A 278 -1.75 -1.32 -11.30
C VAL A 278 -2.28 -2.73 -10.99
N ALA A 279 -1.50 -3.49 -10.24
CA ALA A 279 -1.89 -4.83 -9.80
C ALA A 279 -2.88 -4.78 -8.64
N SER A 280 -2.70 -3.83 -7.71
CA SER A 280 -3.55 -3.72 -6.53
C SER A 280 -3.66 -2.28 -6.01
N ALA A 281 -4.85 -1.92 -5.52
CA ALA A 281 -5.12 -0.66 -4.85
C ALA A 281 -5.31 -0.91 -3.34
N ILE A 282 -4.43 -0.32 -2.51
CA ILE A 282 -4.46 -0.48 -1.05
C ILE A 282 -5.57 0.38 -0.47
N THR A 283 -6.54 -0.26 0.14
CA THR A 283 -7.60 0.40 0.89
C THR A 283 -7.55 0.00 2.36
N GLY A 284 -7.92 0.92 3.23
CA GLY A 284 -8.16 0.64 4.65
C GLY A 284 -9.62 0.91 5.00
N GLY A 285 -10.02 0.50 6.19
CA GLY A 285 -11.32 0.82 6.75
C GLY A 285 -11.27 0.89 8.27
N SER A 286 -12.06 1.76 8.86
CA SER A 286 -12.28 1.82 10.31
C SER A 286 -13.48 0.99 10.76
N ARG A 287 -14.22 0.39 9.81
CA ARG A 287 -15.37 -0.48 10.02
C ARG A 287 -15.45 -1.54 8.93
N PRO A 288 -15.92 -2.77 9.25
CA PRO A 288 -16.06 -3.88 8.30
C PRO A 288 -16.85 -3.53 7.03
N GLU A 289 -17.89 -2.71 7.16
CA GLU A 289 -18.74 -2.31 6.03
C GLU A 289 -17.98 -1.50 4.99
N GLN A 290 -17.03 -0.66 5.42
CA GLN A 290 -16.18 0.12 4.51
C GLN A 290 -15.23 -0.80 3.74
N VAL A 291 -14.65 -1.81 4.40
CA VAL A 291 -13.76 -2.78 3.77
C VAL A 291 -14.52 -3.58 2.70
N THR A 292 -15.70 -4.09 3.06
CA THR A 292 -16.56 -4.86 2.14
C THR A 292 -17.03 -3.98 0.96
N ALA A 293 -17.34 -2.70 1.21
CA ALA A 293 -17.73 -1.77 0.14
C ALA A 293 -16.56 -1.53 -0.82
N ASN A 294 -15.36 -1.21 -0.30
CA ASN A 294 -14.18 -1.00 -1.14
C ASN A 294 -13.83 -2.23 -2.00
N ALA A 295 -14.01 -3.43 -1.45
CA ALA A 295 -13.73 -4.68 -2.17
C ALA A 295 -14.60 -4.85 -3.44
N LYS A 296 -15.83 -4.33 -3.44
CA LYS A 296 -16.75 -4.40 -4.59
C LYS A 296 -16.28 -3.56 -5.78
N ALA A 297 -15.47 -2.54 -5.53
CA ALA A 297 -14.94 -1.69 -6.61
C ALA A 297 -14.07 -2.47 -7.61
N ALA A 298 -13.50 -3.63 -7.21
CA ALA A 298 -12.75 -4.50 -8.10
C ALA A 298 -13.59 -5.05 -9.28
N ASP A 299 -14.91 -5.07 -9.14
CA ASP A 299 -15.83 -5.60 -10.16
C ASP A 299 -16.49 -4.47 -10.99
N VAL A 300 -16.17 -3.21 -10.69
CA VAL A 300 -16.68 -2.05 -11.44
C VAL A 300 -15.82 -1.82 -12.68
N VAL A 301 -16.46 -1.76 -13.83
CA VAL A 301 -15.82 -1.42 -15.11
C VAL A 301 -16.30 -0.03 -15.49
N LEU A 302 -15.34 0.86 -15.73
CA LEU A 302 -15.61 2.16 -16.34
C LEU A 302 -15.45 2.02 -17.85
N ASP A 303 -16.38 2.58 -18.60
CA ASP A 303 -16.26 2.75 -20.05
C ASP A 303 -15.41 4.00 -20.37
N ASP A 304 -15.08 4.16 -21.63
CA ASP A 304 -14.19 5.25 -22.08
C ASP A 304 -14.94 6.60 -22.25
N ASP A 305 -16.24 6.62 -22.07
CA ASP A 305 -17.11 7.80 -22.11
C ASP A 305 -17.25 8.45 -20.71
#